data_c7e95ece5c2a0d2fc585e927f129628b
#
_entry.id   c7e95ece5c2a0d2fc585e927f129628b
#
_cell.length_a   1.000
_cell.length_b   1.000
_cell.length_c   1.000
_cell.angle_alpha   90.00
_cell.angle_beta   90.00
_cell.angle_gamma   90.00
#
_symmetry.space_group_name_H-M   'P 1'
#
loop_
_entity.id
_entity.type
_entity.pdbx_description
1 polymer ?
#
loop_
_entity_poly.entity_id
_entity_poly.type
_entity_poly.pdbx_seq_one_letter_code
_entity_poly.pdbx_strand_id
1 'polypeptide(L)'
;MQISYKPLWHTLLEKGMSKEDLRTMAKLSTNAIANMGKNKNVSMSTLLKICETLQCDLNAVVELKGLDSVKESEETETQLEHKTYSPRLVSLFSGCGGMDKGFENAGYSRVWANDFDKDAQAVFRLNLGEIDGRDITTVPVDDIPDCDILTAGFPCQPFSNAGNRMGVYDERGELYLECLRIIEHKQPRAVLFENVKGLMSSKHQSGKKLIDVIKEDLERLGYFVNYKVVNASDYGVPQNRERMILVALRKDLGKTFEFPPIQSDKSKLTLRHILDIPADVPNQTFWPYSPQAQNMV
;
A
#
# COMPACT_ATOMS: atom_id res chain seq x y z
N MET A 1 6.81 17.36 31.69
CA MET A 1 7.51 16.82 30.50
C MET A 1 8.96 17.19 30.57
N GLN A 2 9.86 16.22 30.45
CA GLN A 2 11.30 16.43 30.43
C GLN A 2 11.90 15.80 29.19
N ILE A 3 12.75 16.55 28.47
CA ILE A 3 13.46 16.03 27.30
C ILE A 3 14.60 15.11 27.74
N SER A 4 14.84 14.01 27.00
CA SER A 4 15.96 13.12 27.21
C SER A 4 16.65 12.83 25.88
N TYR A 5 17.99 12.87 25.86
CA TYR A 5 18.82 12.54 24.70
C TYR A 5 19.45 11.14 24.82
N LYS A 6 18.89 10.28 25.67
CA LYS A 6 19.37 8.91 25.80
C LYS A 6 19.39 8.15 24.47
N PRO A 7 18.36 8.29 23.58
CA PRO A 7 18.41 7.69 22.25
C PRO A 7 19.64 8.12 21.44
N LEU A 8 19.95 9.42 21.43
CA LEU A 8 21.13 9.93 20.70
C LEU A 8 22.42 9.24 21.14
N TRP A 9 22.60 9.05 22.45
CA TRP A 9 23.83 8.41 22.96
C TRP A 9 23.93 6.94 22.57
N HIS A 10 22.80 6.22 22.48
CA HIS A 10 22.74 4.86 21.94
C HIS A 10 23.07 4.85 20.44
N THR A 11 22.47 5.70 19.65
CA THR A 11 22.74 5.81 18.20
C THR A 11 24.22 6.09 17.91
N LEU A 12 24.86 6.96 18.69
CA LEU A 12 26.30 7.21 18.56
C LEU A 12 27.12 5.96 18.88
N LEU A 13 26.75 5.22 19.94
CA LEU A 13 27.44 4.00 20.33
C LEU A 13 27.34 2.93 19.23
N GLU A 14 26.15 2.72 18.67
CA GLU A 14 25.91 1.79 17.57
C GLU A 14 26.71 2.14 16.30
N LYS A 15 26.90 3.45 16.04
CA LYS A 15 27.68 3.93 14.91
C LYS A 15 29.18 4.06 15.21
N GLY A 16 29.65 3.67 16.40
CA GLY A 16 31.05 3.77 16.82
C GLY A 16 31.56 5.22 16.88
N MET A 17 30.68 6.20 17.12
CA MET A 17 30.97 7.63 17.10
C MET A 17 31.05 8.20 18.51
N SER A 18 32.00 9.10 18.73
CA SER A 18 32.07 9.90 19.96
C SER A 18 31.21 11.17 19.88
N LYS A 19 30.96 11.80 21.04
CA LYS A 19 30.29 13.11 21.10
C LYS A 19 31.06 14.20 20.36
N GLU A 20 32.38 14.09 20.31
CA GLU A 20 33.24 15.03 19.60
C GLU A 20 33.15 14.85 18.09
N ASP A 21 33.03 13.59 17.61
CA ASP A 21 32.79 13.30 16.21
C ASP A 21 31.46 13.90 15.74
N LEU A 22 30.39 13.68 16.51
CA LEU A 22 29.10 14.31 16.24
C LEU A 22 29.19 15.83 16.19
N ARG A 23 29.87 16.42 17.19
CA ARG A 23 30.05 17.88 17.26
C ARG A 23 30.68 18.42 15.98
N THR A 24 31.74 17.76 15.53
CA THR A 24 32.54 18.19 14.37
C THR A 24 31.74 17.99 13.07
N MET A 25 31.13 16.80 12.87
CA MET A 25 30.42 16.43 11.65
C MET A 25 29.14 17.26 11.47
N ALA A 26 28.34 17.42 12.53
CA ALA A 26 27.10 18.21 12.49
C ALA A 26 27.33 19.72 12.68
N LYS A 27 28.60 20.16 12.80
CA LYS A 27 29.00 21.58 13.03
C LYS A 27 28.26 22.20 14.22
N LEU A 28 28.20 21.47 15.34
CA LEU A 28 27.52 21.91 16.54
C LEU A 28 28.46 22.69 17.47
N SER A 29 27.88 23.62 18.26
CA SER A 29 28.63 24.27 19.30
C SER A 29 28.88 23.32 20.48
N THR A 30 29.99 23.55 21.20
CA THR A 30 30.29 22.82 22.44
C THR A 30 29.15 22.94 23.46
N ASN A 31 28.48 24.10 23.47
CA ASN A 31 27.34 24.35 24.37
C ASN A 31 26.12 23.47 24.02
N ALA A 32 25.87 23.20 22.71
CA ALA A 32 24.79 22.31 22.29
C ALA A 32 25.01 20.88 22.81
N ILE A 33 26.21 20.34 22.67
CA ILE A 33 26.57 19.00 23.19
C ILE A 33 26.45 18.96 24.73
N ALA A 34 26.94 20.01 25.41
CA ALA A 34 26.83 20.08 26.88
C ALA A 34 25.38 20.18 27.36
N ASN A 35 24.53 20.91 26.66
CA ASN A 35 23.09 21.01 26.96
C ASN A 35 22.37 19.67 26.77
N MET A 36 22.61 18.96 25.66
CA MET A 36 22.06 17.62 25.44
C MET A 36 22.55 16.62 26.49
N GLY A 37 23.82 16.68 26.92
CA GLY A 37 24.34 15.85 28.00
C GLY A 37 23.67 16.10 29.37
N LYS A 38 23.05 17.26 29.55
CA LYS A 38 22.28 17.64 30.76
C LYS A 38 20.76 17.58 30.55
N ASN A 39 20.30 16.98 29.45
CA ASN A 39 18.89 16.92 29.04
C ASN A 39 18.22 18.31 28.99
N LYS A 40 18.96 19.35 28.62
CA LYS A 40 18.43 20.71 28.39
C LYS A 40 17.97 20.87 26.95
N ASN A 41 17.01 21.75 26.73
CA ASN A 41 16.48 22.05 25.40
C ASN A 41 17.57 22.57 24.45
N VAL A 42 17.54 22.09 23.22
CA VAL A 42 18.27 22.65 22.08
C VAL A 42 17.27 23.05 20.99
N SER A 43 17.71 23.86 20.04
CA SER A 43 16.83 24.30 18.96
C SER A 43 16.44 23.13 18.02
N MET A 44 15.28 23.20 17.40
CA MET A 44 14.85 22.24 16.39
C MET A 44 15.86 22.16 15.23
N SER A 45 16.47 23.29 14.84
CA SER A 45 17.51 23.31 13.82
C SER A 45 18.76 22.51 14.22
N THR A 46 19.08 22.43 15.51
CA THR A 46 20.16 21.56 16.03
C THR A 46 19.79 20.10 15.90
N LEU A 47 18.54 19.72 16.24
CA LEU A 47 18.06 18.35 16.11
C LEU A 47 18.04 17.89 14.65
N LEU A 48 17.58 18.73 13.73
CA LEU A 48 17.58 18.42 12.29
C LEU A 48 19.00 18.17 11.77
N LYS A 49 19.98 19.00 12.12
CA LYS A 49 21.39 18.79 11.74
C LYS A 49 21.94 17.46 12.24
N ILE A 50 21.53 17.03 13.44
CA ILE A 50 21.94 15.74 14.02
C ILE A 50 21.30 14.60 13.21
N CYS A 51 19.99 14.66 12.94
CA CYS A 51 19.29 13.66 12.15
C CYS A 51 19.88 13.52 10.74
N GLU A 52 20.16 14.64 10.06
CA GLU A 52 20.82 14.65 8.74
C GLU A 52 22.22 14.04 8.80
N THR A 53 23.03 14.43 9.81
CA THR A 53 24.41 13.92 9.95
C THR A 53 24.45 12.42 10.25
N LEU A 54 23.54 11.95 11.09
CA LEU A 54 23.46 10.54 11.50
C LEU A 54 22.57 9.71 10.59
N GLN A 55 21.88 10.31 9.62
CA GLN A 55 20.89 9.66 8.76
C GLN A 55 19.90 8.82 9.57
N CYS A 56 19.23 9.44 10.52
CA CYS A 56 18.29 8.80 11.44
C CYS A 56 17.08 9.69 11.73
N ASP A 57 16.01 9.07 12.22
CA ASP A 57 14.79 9.77 12.62
C ASP A 57 14.97 10.52 13.95
N LEU A 58 14.07 11.48 14.21
CA LEU A 58 14.09 12.28 15.43
C LEU A 58 13.99 11.43 16.71
N ASN A 59 13.26 10.31 16.65
CA ASN A 59 13.11 9.37 17.78
C ASN A 59 14.43 8.67 18.16
N ALA A 60 15.38 8.56 17.23
CA ALA A 60 16.72 8.05 17.48
C ALA A 60 17.64 9.13 18.13
N VAL A 61 17.17 10.37 18.26
CA VAL A 61 17.91 11.51 18.82
C VAL A 61 17.33 11.95 20.17
N VAL A 62 16.00 11.99 20.32
CA VAL A 62 15.34 12.56 21.48
C VAL A 62 14.09 11.79 21.88
N GLU A 63 13.84 11.68 23.19
CA GLU A 63 12.61 11.17 23.80
C GLU A 63 12.06 12.20 24.80
N LEU A 64 10.75 12.18 25.02
CA LEU A 64 10.08 12.98 26.04
C LEU A 64 9.72 12.08 27.23
N LYS A 65 10.27 12.36 28.41
CA LYS A 65 9.92 11.72 29.67
C LYS A 65 8.82 12.48 30.38
N GLY A 66 7.87 11.74 30.98
CA GLY A 66 6.77 12.33 31.78
C GLY A 66 5.44 12.42 31.05
N LEU A 67 5.23 11.63 29.99
CA LEU A 67 3.90 11.31 29.49
C LEU A 67 3.21 10.21 30.33
N ASP A 68 3.94 9.55 31.23
CA ASP A 68 3.47 8.40 32.02
C ASP A 68 2.75 8.77 33.33
N SER A 69 2.41 10.05 33.53
CA SER A 69 1.69 10.48 34.73
C SER A 69 0.44 11.31 34.41
N VAL A 70 -0.48 10.75 33.64
CA VAL A 70 -1.90 10.98 33.86
C VAL A 70 -2.34 9.84 34.80
N LYS A 71 -2.68 10.21 36.03
CA LYS A 71 -3.05 9.32 37.15
C LYS A 71 -3.98 8.21 36.70
N GLU A 72 -3.50 6.98 36.81
CA GLU A 72 -4.35 5.81 36.96
C GLU A 72 -5.15 5.96 38.24
N SER A 73 -6.45 6.18 38.15
CA SER A 73 -7.41 5.73 39.14
C SER A 73 -7.57 4.23 38.93
N GLU A 74 -7.36 3.48 39.99
CA GLU A 74 -7.48 2.03 40.10
C GLU A 74 -8.75 1.51 39.41
N GLU A 75 -8.55 0.79 38.30
CA GLU A 75 -9.46 -0.27 37.87
C GLU A 75 -8.66 -1.26 37.02
N THR A 76 -8.53 -2.46 37.61
CA THR A 76 -8.29 -3.78 37.02
C THR A 76 -7.43 -3.91 35.75
N GLU A 77 -6.32 -4.64 35.97
CA GLU A 77 -5.43 -5.23 35.01
C GLU A 77 -6.14 -5.74 33.75
N THR A 78 -5.95 -5.02 32.65
CA THR A 78 -5.84 -5.63 31.34
C THR A 78 -4.68 -4.90 30.63
N GLN A 79 -3.57 -5.62 30.47
CA GLN A 79 -2.43 -5.16 29.68
C GLN A 79 -2.90 -4.88 28.24
N LEU A 80 -3.31 -3.64 27.96
CA LEU A 80 -3.44 -3.10 26.62
C LEU A 80 -2.06 -2.62 26.19
N GLU A 81 -1.26 -3.54 25.63
CA GLU A 81 -0.24 -3.16 24.70
C GLU A 81 -0.92 -2.25 23.66
N HIS A 82 -0.53 -0.98 23.57
CA HIS A 82 -0.83 -0.12 22.42
C HIS A 82 -0.10 -0.72 21.18
N LYS A 83 -0.59 -1.85 20.73
CA LYS A 83 -0.32 -2.37 19.41
C LYS A 83 -0.95 -1.34 18.47
N THR A 84 -0.13 -0.55 17.77
CA THR A 84 -0.61 0.34 16.73
C THR A 84 -1.46 -0.53 15.79
N TYR A 85 -2.78 -0.27 15.78
CA TYR A 85 -3.71 -1.06 14.98
C TYR A 85 -3.34 -0.89 13.51
N SER A 86 -2.85 -1.95 12.89
CA SER A 86 -2.60 -2.01 11.46
C SER A 86 -3.81 -2.65 10.79
N PRO A 87 -4.56 -1.92 9.96
CA PRO A 87 -5.74 -2.49 9.32
C PRO A 87 -5.39 -3.71 8.49
N ARG A 88 -6.23 -4.74 8.57
CA ARG A 88 -6.01 -6.05 7.93
C ARG A 88 -6.50 -6.02 6.49
N LEU A 89 -5.61 -6.40 5.56
CA LEU A 89 -5.86 -6.47 4.13
C LEU A 89 -6.02 -7.92 3.67
N VAL A 90 -7.10 -8.20 2.95
CA VAL A 90 -7.27 -9.39 2.11
C VAL A 90 -7.21 -8.95 0.64
N SER A 91 -6.38 -9.62 -0.15
CA SER A 91 -6.15 -9.31 -1.56
C SER A 91 -6.55 -10.48 -2.45
N LEU A 92 -7.44 -10.24 -3.39
CA LEU A 92 -7.92 -11.20 -4.39
C LEU A 92 -7.34 -10.84 -5.76
N PHE A 93 -6.97 -11.85 -6.54
CA PHE A 93 -6.36 -11.64 -7.86
C PHE A 93 -5.14 -10.73 -7.75
N SER A 94 -4.27 -11.05 -6.79
CA SER A 94 -3.16 -10.18 -6.34
C SER A 94 -2.08 -9.97 -7.40
N GLY A 95 -2.01 -10.86 -8.41
CA GLY A 95 -0.98 -10.83 -9.42
C GLY A 95 0.43 -10.86 -8.81
N CYS A 96 1.30 -9.98 -9.28
CA CYS A 96 2.66 -9.82 -8.72
C CYS A 96 2.71 -9.01 -7.40
N GLY A 97 1.56 -8.60 -6.84
CA GLY A 97 1.46 -7.91 -5.55
C GLY A 97 1.68 -6.39 -5.59
N GLY A 98 1.54 -5.75 -6.76
CA GLY A 98 1.77 -4.31 -6.86
C GLY A 98 0.84 -3.47 -5.99
N MET A 99 -0.45 -3.83 -5.94
CA MET A 99 -1.45 -3.18 -5.09
C MET A 99 -1.21 -3.48 -3.61
N ASP A 100 -0.89 -4.74 -3.30
CA ASP A 100 -0.55 -5.20 -1.95
C ASP A 100 0.62 -4.39 -1.38
N LYS A 101 1.69 -4.21 -2.18
CA LYS A 101 2.86 -3.43 -1.79
C LYS A 101 2.51 -1.96 -1.50
N GLY A 102 1.60 -1.39 -2.27
CA GLY A 102 1.08 -0.04 -2.03
C GLY A 102 0.38 0.07 -0.66
N PHE A 103 -0.45 -0.91 -0.31
CA PHE A 103 -1.13 -0.95 0.98
C PHE A 103 -0.15 -1.21 2.15
N GLU A 104 0.81 -2.13 2.00
CA GLU A 104 1.85 -2.36 3.01
C GLU A 104 2.67 -1.08 3.28
N ASN A 105 3.07 -0.36 2.24
CA ASN A 105 3.79 0.92 2.36
C ASN A 105 2.95 2.00 3.07
N ALA A 106 1.62 1.89 3.01
CA ALA A 106 0.69 2.77 3.72
C ALA A 106 0.37 2.28 5.15
N GLY A 107 1.03 1.22 5.65
CA GLY A 107 0.88 0.72 7.01
C GLY A 107 -0.22 -0.32 7.22
N TYR A 108 -0.74 -0.90 6.15
CA TYR A 108 -1.71 -2.01 6.24
C TYR A 108 -1.01 -3.35 6.39
N SER A 109 -1.61 -4.26 7.15
CA SER A 109 -1.12 -5.62 7.33
C SER A 109 -1.87 -6.56 6.39
N ARG A 110 -1.20 -7.05 5.36
CA ARG A 110 -1.77 -8.09 4.50
C ARG A 110 -1.83 -9.40 5.26
N VAL A 111 -3.03 -9.88 5.50
CA VAL A 111 -3.29 -11.13 6.24
C VAL A 111 -3.53 -12.32 5.31
N TRP A 112 -3.91 -12.06 4.06
CA TRP A 112 -4.10 -13.10 3.06
C TRP A 112 -4.08 -12.51 1.65
N ALA A 113 -3.51 -13.24 0.70
CA ALA A 113 -3.51 -12.91 -0.72
C ALA A 113 -3.80 -14.16 -1.53
N ASN A 114 -4.46 -14.02 -2.67
CA ASN A 114 -4.77 -15.12 -3.57
C ASN A 114 -4.53 -14.72 -5.03
N ASP A 115 -3.90 -15.63 -5.74
CA ASP A 115 -3.86 -15.63 -7.20
C ASP A 115 -3.59 -17.07 -7.69
N PHE A 116 -4.30 -17.55 -8.72
CA PHE A 116 -4.10 -18.90 -9.20
C PHE A 116 -3.00 -19.03 -10.27
N ASP A 117 -2.53 -17.90 -10.84
CA ASP A 117 -1.45 -17.88 -11.82
C ASP A 117 -0.11 -18.18 -11.16
N LYS A 118 0.56 -19.25 -11.62
CA LYS A 118 1.80 -19.73 -11.01
C LYS A 118 2.98 -18.78 -11.21
N ASP A 119 3.05 -18.07 -12.31
CA ASP A 119 4.13 -17.12 -12.59
C ASP A 119 3.95 -15.85 -11.73
N ALA A 120 2.71 -15.36 -11.60
CA ALA A 120 2.37 -14.29 -10.68
C ALA A 120 2.70 -14.66 -9.23
N GLN A 121 2.32 -15.86 -8.77
CA GLN A 121 2.66 -16.38 -7.44
C GLN A 121 4.17 -16.42 -7.18
N ALA A 122 4.95 -16.86 -8.19
CA ALA A 122 6.41 -16.93 -8.06
C ALA A 122 7.01 -15.53 -7.78
N VAL A 123 6.59 -14.52 -8.54
CA VAL A 123 7.02 -13.13 -8.36
C VAL A 123 6.50 -12.56 -7.02
N PHE A 124 5.25 -12.86 -6.67
CA PHE A 124 4.67 -12.42 -5.40
C PHE A 124 5.46 -12.95 -4.21
N ARG A 125 5.77 -14.26 -4.18
CA ARG A 125 6.53 -14.89 -3.09
C ARG A 125 7.93 -14.30 -2.92
N LEU A 126 8.59 -13.94 -4.02
CA LEU A 126 9.92 -13.32 -3.98
C LEU A 126 9.91 -11.93 -3.31
N ASN A 127 8.82 -11.18 -3.45
CA ASN A 127 8.75 -9.78 -3.03
C ASN A 127 7.95 -9.54 -1.76
N LEU A 128 6.94 -10.38 -1.50
CA LEU A 128 5.91 -10.10 -0.50
C LEU A 128 5.64 -11.31 0.44
N GLY A 129 6.18 -12.48 0.16
CA GLY A 129 6.00 -13.67 0.97
C GLY A 129 4.81 -14.54 0.51
N GLU A 130 4.08 -15.14 1.44
CA GLU A 130 3.09 -16.18 1.11
C GLU A 130 1.88 -15.65 0.35
N ILE A 131 1.39 -16.51 -0.56
CA ILE A 131 0.17 -16.33 -1.36
C ILE A 131 -0.55 -17.66 -1.54
N ASP A 132 -1.87 -17.66 -1.40
CA ASP A 132 -2.71 -18.81 -1.66
C ASP A 132 -2.88 -19.00 -3.18
N GLY A 133 -2.49 -20.16 -3.68
CA GLY A 133 -2.50 -20.47 -5.10
C GLY A 133 -3.74 -21.22 -5.57
N ARG A 134 -4.74 -21.41 -4.72
CA ARG A 134 -5.99 -22.10 -5.08
C ARG A 134 -6.84 -21.24 -6.01
N ASP A 135 -7.63 -21.88 -6.84
CA ASP A 135 -8.71 -21.22 -7.56
C ASP A 135 -9.73 -20.65 -6.55
N ILE A 136 -9.99 -19.35 -6.62
CA ILE A 136 -10.86 -18.65 -5.67
C ILE A 136 -12.28 -19.23 -5.61
N THR A 137 -12.76 -19.81 -6.71
CA THR A 137 -14.08 -20.46 -6.79
C THR A 137 -14.16 -21.72 -5.91
N THR A 138 -13.02 -22.30 -5.56
CA THR A 138 -12.91 -23.50 -4.73
C THR A 138 -12.56 -23.19 -3.27
N VAL A 139 -12.22 -21.92 -2.96
CA VAL A 139 -11.82 -21.53 -1.60
C VAL A 139 -13.05 -21.33 -0.73
N PRO A 140 -13.22 -22.12 0.36
CA PRO A 140 -14.25 -21.84 1.35
C PRO A 140 -14.07 -20.44 1.96
N VAL A 141 -15.15 -19.72 2.16
CA VAL A 141 -15.07 -18.36 2.75
C VAL A 141 -14.46 -18.38 4.15
N ASP A 142 -14.68 -19.47 4.89
CA ASP A 142 -14.14 -19.64 6.24
C ASP A 142 -12.61 -19.77 6.28
N ASP A 143 -11.98 -20.22 5.18
CA ASP A 143 -10.53 -20.28 5.04
C ASP A 143 -9.92 -18.86 4.87
N ILE A 144 -10.72 -17.89 4.45
CA ILE A 144 -10.28 -16.49 4.25
C ILE A 144 -10.39 -15.77 5.58
N PRO A 145 -9.30 -15.14 6.07
CA PRO A 145 -9.36 -14.43 7.34
C PRO A 145 -10.26 -13.19 7.26
N ASP A 146 -10.79 -12.76 8.41
CA ASP A 146 -11.49 -11.47 8.50
C ASP A 146 -10.55 -10.32 8.18
N CYS A 147 -11.07 -9.27 7.57
CA CYS A 147 -10.28 -8.12 7.13
C CYS A 147 -11.04 -6.82 7.30
N ASP A 148 -10.27 -5.72 7.37
CA ASP A 148 -10.81 -4.37 7.33
C ASP A 148 -10.99 -3.89 5.90
N ILE A 149 -10.07 -4.32 5.01
CA ILE A 149 -10.07 -3.94 3.60
C ILE A 149 -9.94 -5.18 2.74
N LEU A 150 -10.76 -5.24 1.70
CA LEU A 150 -10.65 -6.21 0.64
C LEU A 150 -10.29 -5.49 -0.66
N THR A 151 -9.24 -5.97 -1.32
CA THR A 151 -8.85 -5.49 -2.65
C THR A 151 -9.03 -6.59 -3.69
N ALA A 152 -9.42 -6.22 -4.93
CA ALA A 152 -9.48 -7.16 -6.02
C ALA A 152 -9.16 -6.50 -7.36
N GLY A 153 -8.26 -7.16 -8.12
CA GLY A 153 -7.95 -6.85 -9.51
C GLY A 153 -8.47 -7.93 -10.45
N PHE A 154 -9.75 -8.24 -10.38
CA PHE A 154 -10.33 -9.35 -11.16
C PHE A 154 -10.23 -9.10 -12.68
N PRO A 155 -10.01 -10.14 -13.51
CA PRO A 155 -9.85 -9.99 -14.95
C PRO A 155 -11.13 -9.46 -15.58
N CYS A 156 -11.01 -8.36 -16.34
CA CYS A 156 -12.07 -7.81 -17.18
C CYS A 156 -11.92 -8.38 -18.60
N GLN A 157 -12.48 -9.54 -18.84
CA GLN A 157 -12.75 -9.88 -20.22
C GLN A 157 -14.18 -9.44 -20.55
N PRO A 158 -14.40 -8.83 -21.75
CA PRO A 158 -15.71 -8.30 -22.08
C PRO A 158 -16.74 -9.44 -22.04
N PHE A 159 -17.88 -9.18 -21.41
CA PHE A 159 -19.12 -9.93 -21.60
C PHE A 159 -19.60 -9.77 -23.07
N SER A 160 -18.65 -9.75 -24.03
CA SER A 160 -18.96 -9.54 -25.45
C SER A 160 -19.34 -10.87 -26.08
N ASN A 161 -20.51 -10.87 -26.65
CA ASN A 161 -21.07 -11.86 -27.57
C ASN A 161 -20.17 -12.11 -28.80
N ALA A 162 -18.97 -12.63 -28.64
CA ALA A 162 -18.13 -13.05 -29.76
C ALA A 162 -17.77 -14.53 -29.59
N GLY A 163 -18.74 -15.40 -29.81
CA GLY A 163 -18.50 -16.83 -29.88
C GLY A 163 -19.73 -17.67 -29.57
N ASN A 164 -20.46 -18.08 -30.61
CA ASN A 164 -21.41 -19.20 -30.71
C ASN A 164 -22.30 -19.52 -29.50
N ARG A 165 -23.59 -19.28 -29.75
CA ARG A 165 -24.78 -19.86 -29.10
C ARG A 165 -24.55 -21.31 -28.64
N MET A 166 -24.14 -21.49 -27.43
CA MET A 166 -24.45 -22.66 -26.56
C MET A 166 -24.41 -22.12 -25.15
N GLY A 167 -25.53 -22.32 -24.41
CA GLY A 167 -25.80 -21.82 -23.09
C GLY A 167 -24.84 -22.35 -22.01
N VAL A 168 -23.64 -21.78 -22.00
CA VAL A 168 -22.65 -21.95 -20.94
C VAL A 168 -22.54 -20.59 -20.28
N TYR A 169 -22.81 -20.53 -19.00
CA TYR A 169 -22.45 -19.44 -18.13
C TYR A 169 -20.99 -19.08 -18.44
N ASP A 170 -20.71 -17.81 -18.80
CA ASP A 170 -19.33 -17.38 -19.04
C ASP A 170 -18.63 -17.41 -17.68
N GLU A 171 -17.77 -18.42 -17.46
CA GLU A 171 -16.99 -18.66 -16.23
C GLU A 171 -16.25 -17.44 -15.70
N ARG A 172 -16.18 -16.36 -16.47
CA ARG A 172 -15.42 -15.12 -16.20
C ARG A 172 -16.25 -14.01 -15.57
N GLY A 173 -17.58 -14.07 -15.69
CA GLY A 173 -18.51 -13.29 -14.86
C GLY A 173 -18.54 -13.82 -13.42
N GLU A 174 -18.17 -15.07 -13.22
CA GLU A 174 -18.14 -15.76 -11.94
C GLU A 174 -17.10 -15.20 -10.99
N LEU A 175 -15.93 -14.72 -11.48
CA LEU A 175 -14.87 -14.20 -10.61
C LEU A 175 -15.24 -12.90 -9.90
N TYR A 176 -16.03 -12.03 -10.53
CA TYR A 176 -16.61 -10.88 -9.85
C TYR A 176 -17.63 -11.32 -8.78
N LEU A 177 -18.45 -12.34 -9.09
CA LEU A 177 -19.42 -12.89 -8.12
C LEU A 177 -18.71 -13.51 -6.90
N GLU A 178 -17.53 -14.08 -7.08
CA GLU A 178 -16.69 -14.54 -5.98
C GLU A 178 -16.25 -13.39 -5.06
N CYS A 179 -15.92 -12.22 -5.64
CA CYS A 179 -15.68 -11.03 -4.82
C CYS A 179 -16.91 -10.68 -3.99
N LEU A 180 -18.12 -10.69 -4.58
CA LEU A 180 -19.36 -10.39 -3.87
C LEU A 180 -19.63 -11.42 -2.77
N ARG A 181 -19.46 -12.72 -3.05
CA ARG A 181 -19.61 -13.80 -2.05
C ARG A 181 -18.74 -13.57 -0.82
N ILE A 182 -17.49 -13.22 -1.03
CA ILE A 182 -16.55 -12.97 0.07
C ILE A 182 -16.91 -11.67 0.81
N ILE A 183 -17.26 -10.60 0.09
CA ILE A 183 -17.65 -9.31 0.68
C ILE A 183 -18.93 -9.46 1.51
N GLU A 184 -19.93 -10.20 1.02
CA GLU A 184 -21.18 -10.44 1.73
C GLU A 184 -20.94 -11.16 3.07
N HIS A 185 -20.03 -12.13 3.09
CA HIS A 185 -19.73 -12.92 4.28
C HIS A 185 -18.78 -12.18 5.24
N LYS A 186 -17.71 -11.58 4.75
CA LYS A 186 -16.66 -10.95 5.57
C LYS A 186 -16.97 -9.51 5.95
N GLN A 187 -17.85 -8.83 5.23
CA GLN A 187 -18.29 -7.46 5.51
C GLN A 187 -17.11 -6.49 5.82
N PRO A 188 -16.07 -6.43 4.97
CA PRO A 188 -14.94 -5.53 5.20
C PRO A 188 -15.41 -4.09 5.35
N ARG A 189 -14.66 -3.25 6.07
CA ARG A 189 -14.98 -1.82 6.23
C ARG A 189 -14.84 -1.05 4.92
N ALA A 190 -13.89 -1.49 4.07
CA ALA A 190 -13.68 -0.92 2.75
C ALA A 190 -13.41 -2.00 1.70
N VAL A 191 -13.82 -1.74 0.46
CA VAL A 191 -13.51 -2.56 -0.72
C VAL A 191 -12.85 -1.66 -1.75
N LEU A 192 -11.79 -2.15 -2.40
CA LEU A 192 -11.17 -1.49 -3.53
C LEU A 192 -11.10 -2.45 -4.71
N PHE A 193 -11.70 -2.07 -5.84
CA PHE A 193 -11.56 -2.78 -7.10
C PHE A 193 -10.70 -1.98 -8.08
N GLU A 194 -9.71 -2.63 -8.67
CA GLU A 194 -8.94 -2.11 -9.81
C GLU A 194 -9.34 -2.83 -11.09
N ASN A 195 -9.47 -2.09 -12.17
CA ASN A 195 -9.72 -2.69 -13.47
C ASN A 195 -9.24 -1.77 -14.61
N VAL A 196 -9.25 -2.30 -15.82
CA VAL A 196 -8.95 -1.50 -17.01
C VAL A 196 -10.04 -0.45 -17.28
N LYS A 197 -9.67 0.69 -17.88
CA LYS A 197 -10.60 1.76 -18.27
C LYS A 197 -11.78 1.24 -19.12
N GLY A 198 -11.55 0.18 -19.92
CA GLY A 198 -12.57 -0.44 -20.78
C GLY A 198 -13.79 -0.96 -20.03
N LEU A 199 -13.67 -1.29 -18.72
CA LEU A 199 -14.81 -1.70 -17.89
C LEU A 199 -15.92 -0.65 -17.87
N MET A 200 -15.58 0.63 -17.94
CA MET A 200 -16.53 1.76 -17.95
C MET A 200 -17.50 1.72 -19.14
N SER A 201 -17.09 1.12 -20.26
CA SER A 201 -17.91 0.98 -21.48
C SER A 201 -18.44 -0.43 -21.69
N SER A 202 -18.01 -1.39 -20.88
CA SER A 202 -18.47 -2.79 -20.98
C SER A 202 -19.94 -2.89 -20.58
N LYS A 203 -20.67 -3.76 -21.28
CA LYS A 203 -22.11 -4.02 -21.02
C LYS A 203 -22.27 -5.35 -20.32
N HIS A 204 -23.10 -5.35 -19.31
CA HIS A 204 -23.64 -6.56 -18.67
C HIS A 204 -24.71 -7.20 -19.56
N GLN A 205 -25.03 -8.48 -19.35
CA GLN A 205 -26.07 -9.21 -20.09
C GLN A 205 -27.47 -8.54 -20.00
N SER A 206 -27.74 -7.79 -18.93
CA SER A 206 -28.96 -7.00 -18.76
C SER A 206 -29.05 -5.75 -19.67
N GLY A 207 -28.01 -5.48 -20.45
CA GLY A 207 -27.91 -4.25 -21.27
C GLY A 207 -27.41 -3.01 -20.51
N LYS A 208 -27.36 -3.03 -19.17
CA LYS A 208 -26.75 -1.98 -18.34
C LYS A 208 -25.23 -1.95 -18.51
N LYS A 209 -24.61 -0.82 -18.18
CA LYS A 209 -23.13 -0.80 -18.04
C LYS A 209 -22.71 -1.68 -16.88
N LEU A 210 -21.61 -2.40 -17.06
CA LEU A 210 -21.09 -3.30 -16.02
C LEU A 210 -20.74 -2.56 -14.73
N ILE A 211 -20.17 -1.36 -14.85
CA ILE A 211 -19.84 -0.54 -13.67
C ILE A 211 -21.09 -0.17 -12.85
N ASP A 212 -22.23 0.07 -13.51
CA ASP A 212 -23.48 0.39 -12.81
C ASP A 212 -24.01 -0.84 -12.06
N VAL A 213 -23.88 -2.03 -12.65
CA VAL A 213 -24.26 -3.30 -11.99
C VAL A 213 -23.37 -3.55 -10.77
N ILE A 214 -22.05 -3.40 -10.91
CA ILE A 214 -21.10 -3.54 -9.79
C ILE A 214 -21.45 -2.57 -8.65
N LYS A 215 -21.76 -1.34 -8.99
CA LYS A 215 -22.18 -0.31 -8.02
C LYS A 215 -23.47 -0.73 -7.30
N GLU A 216 -24.52 -1.10 -8.05
CA GLU A 216 -25.81 -1.54 -7.50
C GLU A 216 -25.63 -2.74 -6.55
N ASP A 217 -24.79 -3.71 -6.89
CA ASP A 217 -24.54 -4.88 -6.07
C ASP A 217 -23.85 -4.53 -4.75
N LEU A 218 -22.81 -3.70 -4.78
CA LEU A 218 -22.14 -3.23 -3.57
C LEU A 218 -23.01 -2.35 -2.70
N GLU A 219 -23.86 -1.48 -3.31
CA GLU A 219 -24.83 -0.66 -2.58
C GLU A 219 -25.89 -1.50 -1.87
N ARG A 220 -26.31 -2.63 -2.48
CA ARG A 220 -27.19 -3.63 -1.87
C ARG A 220 -26.54 -4.35 -0.69
N LEU A 221 -25.23 -4.62 -0.77
CA LEU A 221 -24.44 -5.19 0.33
C LEU A 221 -24.13 -4.18 1.45
N GLY A 222 -24.61 -2.93 1.33
CA GLY A 222 -24.51 -1.94 2.41
C GLY A 222 -23.32 -0.99 2.30
N TYR A 223 -22.83 -0.73 1.09
CA TYR A 223 -21.70 0.18 0.85
C TYR A 223 -22.10 1.48 0.17
N PHE A 224 -21.36 2.55 0.43
CA PHE A 224 -21.31 3.75 -0.41
C PHE A 224 -20.20 3.57 -1.45
N VAL A 225 -20.52 3.76 -2.73
CA VAL A 225 -19.61 3.43 -3.83
C VAL A 225 -19.24 4.68 -4.63
N ASN A 226 -17.94 4.93 -4.75
CA ASN A 226 -17.38 5.92 -5.65
C ASN A 226 -16.34 5.27 -6.58
N TYR A 227 -16.31 5.70 -7.84
CA TYR A 227 -15.33 5.22 -8.79
C TYR A 227 -14.83 6.32 -9.73
N LYS A 228 -13.61 6.18 -10.22
CA LYS A 228 -12.96 7.13 -11.13
C LYS A 228 -11.93 6.41 -11.99
N VAL A 229 -11.75 6.88 -13.22
CA VAL A 229 -10.55 6.53 -14.00
C VAL A 229 -9.42 7.45 -13.55
N VAL A 230 -8.34 6.85 -13.07
CA VAL A 230 -7.14 7.56 -12.63
C VAL A 230 -5.95 7.16 -13.49
N ASN A 231 -4.98 8.06 -13.63
CA ASN A 231 -3.74 7.78 -14.33
C ASN A 231 -2.58 7.75 -13.32
N ALA A 232 -1.76 6.72 -13.36
CA ALA A 232 -0.61 6.58 -12.47
C ALA A 232 0.31 7.81 -12.49
N SER A 233 0.46 8.45 -13.67
CA SER A 233 1.25 9.67 -13.81
C SER A 233 0.69 10.87 -13.05
N ASP A 234 -0.58 10.89 -12.69
CA ASP A 234 -1.20 11.94 -11.88
C ASP A 234 -0.77 11.85 -10.40
N TYR A 235 -0.21 10.71 -10.00
CA TYR A 235 0.17 10.39 -8.62
C TYR A 235 1.68 10.08 -8.46
N GLY A 236 2.52 10.64 -9.33
CA GLY A 236 3.97 10.60 -9.19
C GLY A 236 4.67 9.38 -9.82
N VAL A 237 3.95 8.50 -10.50
CA VAL A 237 4.54 7.35 -11.20
C VAL A 237 4.87 7.76 -12.64
N PRO A 238 6.11 7.62 -13.13
CA PRO A 238 6.48 7.98 -14.51
C PRO A 238 5.98 6.94 -15.53
N GLN A 239 4.70 6.62 -15.46
CA GLN A 239 4.01 5.69 -16.35
C GLN A 239 2.63 6.24 -16.71
N ASN A 240 2.34 6.31 -18.00
CA ASN A 240 1.00 6.62 -18.48
C ASN A 240 0.13 5.36 -18.43
N ARG A 241 -0.52 5.12 -17.29
CA ARG A 241 -1.36 3.93 -17.03
C ARG A 241 -2.71 4.35 -16.46
N GLU A 242 -3.74 4.33 -17.28
CA GLU A 242 -5.12 4.60 -16.85
C GLU A 242 -5.77 3.34 -16.28
N ARG A 243 -6.39 3.48 -15.12
CA ARG A 243 -7.15 2.39 -14.48
C ARG A 243 -8.43 2.92 -13.87
N MET A 244 -9.48 2.14 -13.98
CA MET A 244 -10.70 2.34 -13.19
C MET A 244 -10.40 1.88 -11.76
N ILE A 245 -10.57 2.76 -10.81
CA ILE A 245 -10.53 2.46 -9.38
C ILE A 245 -11.93 2.70 -8.82
N LEU A 246 -12.46 1.69 -8.15
CA LEU A 246 -13.70 1.76 -7.41
C LEU A 246 -13.38 1.58 -5.92
N VAL A 247 -13.89 2.47 -5.09
CA VAL A 247 -13.79 2.36 -3.63
C VAL A 247 -15.19 2.34 -3.05
N ALA A 248 -15.45 1.33 -2.24
CA ALA A 248 -16.71 1.19 -1.52
C ALA A 248 -16.43 1.23 -0.02
N LEU A 249 -17.10 2.12 0.71
CA LEU A 249 -17.01 2.23 2.16
C LEU A 249 -18.32 1.74 2.78
N ARG A 250 -18.23 0.90 3.81
CA ARG A 250 -19.41 0.37 4.49
C ARG A 250 -20.22 1.51 5.14
N LYS A 251 -21.53 1.47 4.97
CA LYS A 251 -22.46 2.58 5.31
C LYS A 251 -22.46 2.95 6.80
N ASP A 252 -22.16 1.99 7.69
CA ASP A 252 -22.05 2.23 9.14
C ASP A 252 -20.92 3.20 9.52
N LEU A 253 -19.92 3.39 8.62
CA LEU A 253 -18.86 4.36 8.82
C LEU A 253 -19.32 5.81 8.65
N GLY A 254 -20.52 6.05 8.07
CA GLY A 254 -21.07 7.38 7.85
C GLY A 254 -20.23 8.27 6.93
N LYS A 255 -19.38 7.68 6.08
CA LYS A 255 -18.44 8.39 5.21
C LYS A 255 -18.48 7.86 3.79
N THR A 256 -18.20 8.74 2.83
CA THR A 256 -17.95 8.40 1.43
C THR A 256 -16.48 8.62 1.11
N PHE A 257 -15.97 7.88 0.12
CA PHE A 257 -14.59 8.06 -0.33
C PHE A 257 -14.50 9.20 -1.34
N GLU A 258 -13.51 10.08 -1.16
CA GLU A 258 -13.18 11.12 -2.12
C GLU A 258 -11.79 10.85 -2.70
N PHE A 259 -11.70 10.85 -4.03
CA PHE A 259 -10.42 10.67 -4.70
C PHE A 259 -9.49 11.84 -4.43
N PRO A 260 -8.23 11.59 -4.05
CA PRO A 260 -7.27 12.65 -3.81
C PRO A 260 -7.07 13.49 -5.10
N PRO A 261 -6.76 14.79 -4.95
CA PRO A 261 -6.42 15.63 -6.08
C PRO A 261 -5.15 15.14 -6.79
N ILE A 262 -4.98 15.54 -8.04
CA ILE A 262 -3.75 15.27 -8.81
C ILE A 262 -2.56 15.86 -8.06
N GLN A 263 -1.55 15.04 -7.77
CA GLN A 263 -0.42 15.40 -6.91
C GLN A 263 0.86 15.70 -7.68
N SER A 264 0.93 15.35 -8.97
CA SER A 264 2.17 15.45 -9.73
C SER A 264 2.05 16.32 -10.97
N ASP A 265 3.10 17.07 -11.23
CA ASP A 265 3.34 17.74 -12.50
C ASP A 265 3.96 16.74 -13.50
N LYS A 266 3.16 16.26 -14.44
CA LYS A 266 3.57 15.27 -15.45
C LYS A 266 4.80 15.71 -16.26
N SER A 267 5.03 17.01 -16.42
CA SER A 267 6.18 17.54 -17.17
C SER A 267 7.51 17.22 -16.50
N LYS A 268 7.49 16.96 -15.20
CA LYS A 268 8.67 16.63 -14.39
C LYS A 268 8.89 15.13 -14.20
N LEU A 269 7.91 14.29 -14.58
CA LEU A 269 7.99 12.85 -14.47
C LEU A 269 8.72 12.27 -15.68
N THR A 270 10.01 12.03 -15.55
CA THR A 270 10.81 11.39 -16.60
C THR A 270 11.32 10.03 -16.14
N LEU A 271 11.47 9.10 -17.09
CA LEU A 271 12.08 7.79 -16.81
C LEU A 271 13.51 7.90 -16.29
N ARG A 272 14.21 9.00 -16.56
CA ARG A 272 15.58 9.23 -16.11
C ARG A 272 15.71 9.09 -14.58
N HIS A 273 14.70 9.51 -13.81
CA HIS A 273 14.73 9.43 -12.34
C HIS A 273 14.67 8.02 -11.77
N ILE A 274 14.24 7.03 -12.58
CA ILE A 274 14.17 5.62 -12.21
C ILE A 274 15.17 4.76 -12.97
N LEU A 275 15.85 5.30 -13.98
CA LEU A 275 16.85 4.60 -14.80
C LEU A 275 18.29 4.83 -14.32
N ASP A 276 18.52 5.66 -13.29
CA ASP A 276 19.81 5.72 -12.58
C ASP A 276 19.99 4.44 -11.75
N ILE A 277 20.09 3.31 -12.47
CA ILE A 277 20.43 2.02 -11.88
C ILE A 277 21.91 2.09 -11.55
N PRO A 278 22.30 1.87 -10.27
CA PRO A 278 23.72 1.79 -9.92
C PRO A 278 24.45 0.77 -10.79
N ALA A 279 25.69 1.09 -11.20
CA ALA A 279 26.47 0.25 -12.08
C ALA A 279 26.79 -1.16 -11.52
N ASP A 280 26.53 -1.36 -10.23
CA ASP A 280 26.77 -2.58 -9.45
C ASP A 280 25.56 -3.50 -9.26
N VAL A 281 24.41 -3.19 -9.92
CA VAL A 281 23.26 -4.10 -9.86
C VAL A 281 23.61 -5.42 -10.54
N PRO A 282 23.58 -6.56 -9.81
CA PRO A 282 23.85 -7.87 -10.39
C PRO A 282 22.87 -8.23 -11.51
N ASN A 283 23.31 -8.93 -12.54
CA ASN A 283 22.50 -9.45 -13.63
C ASN A 283 21.91 -8.41 -14.59
N GLN A 284 22.60 -7.31 -14.86
CA GLN A 284 22.33 -6.47 -16.03
C GLN A 284 22.67 -7.21 -17.33
N THR A 285 21.91 -8.24 -17.68
CA THR A 285 22.03 -8.90 -18.95
C THR A 285 21.17 -8.15 -19.95
N PHE A 286 21.79 -7.34 -20.81
CA PHE A 286 21.10 -6.75 -21.93
C PHE A 286 20.74 -7.85 -22.93
N TRP A 287 19.47 -8.14 -23.07
CA TRP A 287 19.01 -8.98 -24.18
C TRP A 287 19.13 -8.15 -25.46
N PRO A 288 19.84 -8.65 -26.48
CA PRO A 288 19.94 -7.96 -27.76
C PRO A 288 18.53 -7.81 -28.34
N TYR A 289 18.23 -6.63 -28.88
CA TYR A 289 16.99 -6.44 -29.60
C TYR A 289 16.81 -7.53 -30.67
N SER A 290 15.58 -7.98 -30.87
CA SER A 290 15.28 -8.88 -31.99
C SER A 290 15.76 -8.23 -33.31
N PRO A 291 16.15 -9.02 -34.32
CA PRO A 291 16.59 -8.47 -35.63
C PRO A 291 15.57 -7.47 -36.26
N GLN A 292 14.29 -7.65 -35.97
CA GLN A 292 13.22 -6.73 -36.37
C GLN A 292 13.24 -5.40 -35.64
N ALA A 293 13.56 -5.40 -34.33
CA ALA A 293 13.66 -4.18 -33.52
C ALA A 293 14.96 -3.42 -33.80
N GLN A 294 16.05 -4.11 -34.19
CA GLN A 294 17.32 -3.46 -34.59
C GLN A 294 17.21 -2.63 -35.86
N ASN A 295 16.24 -2.92 -36.73
CA ASN A 295 15.96 -2.16 -37.93
C ASN A 295 15.03 -0.96 -37.74
N MET A 296 14.59 -0.68 -36.50
CA MET A 296 13.69 0.44 -36.15
C MET A 296 14.38 1.57 -35.39
N VAL A 297 15.70 1.51 -35.18
CA VAL A 297 16.49 2.54 -34.46
C VAL A 297 17.33 3.35 -35.45
#